data_88991794ec8007869822677dabdf45e5
#
_entry.id   88991794ec8007869822677dabdf45e5
#
_cell.length_a   1.000
_cell.length_b   1.000
_cell.length_c   1.000
_cell.angle_alpha   90.00
_cell.angle_beta   90.00
_cell.angle_gamma   90.00
#
_symmetry.space_group_name_H-M   'P 1'
#
loop_
_entity.id
_entity.type
_entity.pdbx_description
1 polymer ?
#
loop_
_entity_poly.entity_id
_entity_poly.type
_entity_poly.pdbx_seq_one_letter_code
_entity_poly.pdbx_strand_id
1 'polypeptide(L)'
;MSDFKPDFALRLHLAADALAAAAGGSTPDRRASRNVKVSGDSLGGYTGFMPLDVPAVQDALRAEGLDGWLLYDFHGSNPIAARLANTLGEGQMTTRRWFYLIPASGEPRALVHAIERHNLDRLPGRKTVYAGREQLEAGLAELMGGLRQVAMEYSPNCEIPYISRVDAGTLELVRGRGVDVRSSGDLVQRFEACWNAEALASHRKAAEALYRIKDRAFDAIGRRARDKVSTREYDIQQLMAGWFREAGLVSDSDPVVAAQENAANPHYMPIAERSRNIGDEELVLLDLWGKLKQPGAVYADITWVCFTGLRVPDEMARAFSAVRAARDRAVELVRQATRERRELRGWQVDRAAREVLQHAGYGDHILHRTGHSLGTEVHGNGVHMDDFESHDDRRLLPGSGFTVEPGLYFETFGVRSEVNVFLGDHEAEVTGPLQAEIIPLGSSQVRT
;
A
#
# COMPACT_ATOMS: atom_id res chain seq x y z
N MET A 1 -6.71 -33.18 34.38
CA MET A 1 -7.61 -32.66 35.43
C MET A 1 -7.40 -31.19 35.43
N SER A 2 -8.31 -30.55 34.74
CA SER A 2 -9.31 -29.52 35.02
C SER A 2 -8.65 -28.15 35.21
N ASP A 3 -8.97 -27.04 34.61
CA ASP A 3 -10.22 -26.53 34.04
C ASP A 3 -9.90 -25.40 33.06
N PHE A 4 -10.39 -25.49 31.85
CA PHE A 4 -10.42 -24.37 30.92
C PHE A 4 -11.86 -23.86 30.90
N LYS A 5 -12.11 -22.65 31.39
CA LYS A 5 -13.44 -22.03 31.34
C LYS A 5 -13.57 -21.18 30.06
N PRO A 6 -14.64 -21.36 29.29
CA PRO A 6 -15.00 -20.47 28.19
C PRO A 6 -15.93 -19.37 28.69
N ASP A 7 -15.47 -18.13 28.80
CA ASP A 7 -16.33 -17.01 29.22
C ASP A 7 -15.99 -15.67 28.53
N PHE A 8 -15.66 -15.70 27.23
CA PHE A 8 -15.42 -14.47 26.46
C PHE A 8 -16.47 -14.20 25.36
N ALA A 9 -17.23 -15.22 24.95
CA ALA A 9 -18.23 -15.06 23.89
C ALA A 9 -19.60 -14.56 24.37
N LEU A 10 -19.88 -14.61 25.68
CA LEU A 10 -21.19 -14.25 26.24
C LEU A 10 -21.29 -12.78 26.65
N ARG A 11 -20.19 -12.02 26.71
CA ARG A 11 -20.21 -10.59 27.09
C ARG A 11 -20.43 -9.61 25.95
N LEU A 12 -20.30 -10.06 24.69
CA LEU A 12 -20.55 -9.21 23.52
C LEU A 12 -22.02 -9.18 23.06
N HIS A 13 -22.86 -10.14 23.51
CA HIS A 13 -24.29 -10.15 23.15
C HIS A 13 -25.18 -9.35 24.13
N LEU A 14 -24.72 -9.11 25.36
CA LEU A 14 -25.50 -8.38 26.36
C LEU A 14 -25.29 -6.85 26.33
N ALA A 15 -24.30 -6.35 25.57
CA ALA A 15 -24.09 -4.92 25.38
C ALA A 15 -24.92 -4.31 24.21
N ALA A 16 -25.41 -5.15 23.30
CA ALA A 16 -26.25 -4.70 22.17
C ALA A 16 -27.70 -4.49 22.54
N ASP A 17 -28.22 -5.22 23.53
CA ASP A 17 -29.64 -5.14 23.93
C ASP A 17 -29.93 -4.03 24.93
N ALA A 18 -28.92 -3.49 25.60
CA ALA A 18 -29.10 -2.39 26.58
C ALA A 18 -29.19 -0.99 25.94
N LEU A 19 -28.77 -0.82 24.69
CA LEU A 19 -28.84 0.45 23.94
C LEU A 19 -30.14 0.61 23.12
N ALA A 20 -30.95 -0.44 22.99
CA ALA A 20 -32.22 -0.39 22.28
C ALA A 20 -33.43 0.01 23.14
N ALA A 21 -33.27 0.03 24.47
CA ALA A 21 -34.40 0.28 25.39
C ALA A 21 -34.54 1.76 25.87
N ALA A 22 -33.66 2.67 25.45
CA ALA A 22 -33.66 4.08 25.94
C ALA A 22 -34.15 5.12 24.93
N ALA A 23 -34.67 4.73 23.77
CA ALA A 23 -35.24 5.67 22.78
C ALA A 23 -36.67 5.31 22.44
N GLY A 24 -37.58 5.73 23.31
CA GLY A 24 -39.00 5.78 23.02
C GLY A 24 -39.33 6.98 22.13
N GLY A 25 -40.02 6.74 21.02
CA GLY A 25 -40.71 7.80 20.31
C GLY A 25 -40.74 7.68 18.79
N SER A 26 -41.92 7.31 18.28
CA SER A 26 -42.48 7.58 16.93
C SER A 26 -41.78 7.01 15.70
N THR A 27 -42.50 6.09 15.04
CA THR A 27 -42.26 5.61 13.67
C THR A 27 -42.40 6.74 12.64
N PRO A 28 -41.43 6.92 11.76
CA PRO A 28 -41.67 7.57 10.48
C PRO A 28 -41.72 6.54 9.32
N ASP A 29 -42.62 6.89 8.46
CA ASP A 29 -43.03 6.36 7.17
C ASP A 29 -41.91 5.69 6.34
N ARG A 30 -42.17 4.45 5.92
CA ARG A 30 -41.40 3.74 4.88
C ARG A 30 -41.70 4.33 3.51
N ARG A 31 -40.89 5.27 3.04
CA ARG A 31 -40.64 5.54 1.60
C ARG A 31 -39.60 6.65 1.45
N ALA A 32 -38.32 6.27 1.40
CA ALA A 32 -37.28 6.97 0.61
C ALA A 32 -35.95 6.20 0.79
N SER A 33 -35.80 5.12 0.05
CA SER A 33 -34.45 4.59 -0.25
C SER A 33 -33.75 5.62 -1.14
N ARG A 34 -33.03 6.54 -0.55
CA ARG A 34 -32.04 7.34 -1.27
C ARG A 34 -30.86 6.41 -1.57
N ASN A 35 -30.82 5.93 -2.82
CA ASN A 35 -29.60 5.45 -3.44
C ASN A 35 -28.53 6.54 -3.27
N VAL A 36 -27.61 6.33 -2.35
CA VAL A 36 -26.32 7.00 -2.37
C VAL A 36 -25.63 6.46 -3.63
N LYS A 37 -25.73 7.21 -4.73
CA LYS A 37 -24.80 7.06 -5.84
C LYS A 37 -23.44 7.39 -5.27
N VAL A 38 -22.64 6.36 -5.01
CA VAL A 38 -21.19 6.48 -5.06
C VAL A 38 -20.93 6.99 -6.48
N SER A 39 -20.54 8.24 -6.61
CA SER A 39 -20.06 8.81 -7.85
C SER A 39 -18.79 8.02 -8.20
N GLY A 40 -18.96 7.00 -9.04
CA GLY A 40 -17.87 6.41 -9.77
C GLY A 40 -17.34 7.47 -10.73
N ASP A 41 -16.45 8.34 -10.26
CA ASP A 41 -15.56 9.04 -11.15
C ASP A 41 -14.67 7.98 -11.75
N SER A 42 -14.94 7.69 -13.02
CA SER A 42 -14.20 6.79 -13.88
C SER A 42 -12.71 6.95 -13.65
N LEU A 43 -12.09 5.89 -13.18
CA LEU A 43 -10.64 5.67 -13.29
C LEU A 43 -10.30 5.96 -14.76
N GLY A 44 -9.68 7.12 -15.00
CA GLY A 44 -9.34 7.59 -16.33
C GLY A 44 -8.61 6.48 -17.09
N GLY A 45 -9.07 6.22 -18.32
CA GLY A 45 -8.64 5.11 -19.14
C GLY A 45 -7.11 4.96 -19.12
N TYR A 46 -6.66 3.79 -18.74
CA TYR A 46 -5.27 3.34 -18.87
C TYR A 46 -4.90 3.28 -20.36
N THR A 47 -4.45 4.40 -20.93
CA THR A 47 -3.99 4.48 -22.32
C THR A 47 -2.49 4.27 -22.49
N GLY A 48 -1.82 3.73 -21.47
CA GLY A 48 -0.38 3.44 -21.49
C GLY A 48 -0.07 1.99 -21.14
N PHE A 49 -0.81 1.01 -21.72
CA PHE A 49 -0.50 -0.39 -21.55
C PHE A 49 0.86 -0.70 -22.17
N MET A 50 1.82 -1.10 -21.35
CA MET A 50 3.01 -1.81 -21.82
C MET A 50 2.63 -3.28 -21.94
N PRO A 51 2.70 -3.87 -23.16
CA PRO A 51 2.46 -5.31 -23.32
C PRO A 51 3.39 -6.10 -22.41
N LEU A 52 2.87 -7.14 -21.77
CA LEU A 52 3.67 -8.05 -20.95
C LEU A 52 4.82 -8.60 -21.82
N ASP A 53 6.05 -8.29 -21.44
CA ASP A 53 7.26 -8.75 -22.15
C ASP A 53 7.48 -10.24 -21.87
N VAL A 54 6.88 -11.08 -22.72
CA VAL A 54 6.96 -12.55 -22.56
C VAL A 54 8.40 -13.06 -22.56
N PRO A 55 9.32 -12.63 -23.43
CA PRO A 55 10.72 -13.00 -23.34
C PRO A 55 11.36 -12.68 -21.99
N ALA A 56 11.14 -11.47 -21.44
CA ALA A 56 11.66 -11.09 -20.13
C ALA A 56 11.06 -11.93 -18.98
N VAL A 57 9.75 -12.27 -19.06
CA VAL A 57 9.12 -13.20 -18.10
C VAL A 57 9.74 -14.59 -18.18
N GLN A 58 10.00 -15.10 -19.39
CA GLN A 58 10.62 -16.40 -19.58
C GLN A 58 12.06 -16.45 -19.05
N ASP A 59 12.82 -15.36 -19.21
CA ASP A 59 14.16 -15.25 -18.62
C ASP A 59 14.09 -15.27 -17.09
N ALA A 60 13.13 -14.54 -16.50
CA ALA A 60 12.92 -14.54 -15.05
C ALA A 60 12.51 -15.93 -14.54
N LEU A 61 11.60 -16.62 -15.22
CA LEU A 61 11.18 -17.98 -14.84
C LEU A 61 12.36 -18.95 -14.86
N ARG A 62 13.22 -18.89 -15.87
CA ARG A 62 14.42 -19.73 -15.94
C ARG A 62 15.39 -19.42 -14.79
N ALA A 63 15.57 -18.14 -14.46
CA ALA A 63 16.43 -17.72 -13.35
C ALA A 63 15.91 -18.21 -12.00
N GLU A 64 14.59 -18.27 -11.81
CA GLU A 64 13.93 -18.75 -10.58
C GLU A 64 13.71 -20.28 -10.57
N GLY A 65 14.07 -21.01 -11.66
CA GLY A 65 13.87 -22.46 -11.75
C GLY A 65 12.40 -22.89 -11.86
N LEU A 66 11.53 -22.01 -12.35
CA LEU A 66 10.09 -22.23 -12.52
C LEU A 66 9.79 -22.68 -13.95
N ASP A 67 8.86 -23.61 -14.12
CA ASP A 67 8.43 -24.09 -15.43
C ASP A 67 7.45 -23.14 -16.13
N GLY A 68 6.75 -22.28 -15.36
CA GLY A 68 5.82 -21.30 -15.91
C GLY A 68 5.21 -20.37 -14.85
N TRP A 69 4.53 -19.33 -15.34
CA TRP A 69 3.68 -18.44 -14.57
C TRP A 69 2.25 -18.56 -15.05
N LEU A 70 1.34 -19.02 -14.18
CA LEU A 70 -0.07 -19.19 -14.47
C LEU A 70 -0.86 -18.03 -13.89
N LEU A 71 -1.17 -17.04 -14.71
CA LEU A 71 -2.11 -15.98 -14.36
C LEU A 71 -3.54 -16.53 -14.39
N TYR A 72 -4.34 -16.12 -13.41
CA TYR A 72 -5.74 -16.53 -13.26
C TYR A 72 -6.58 -15.37 -12.75
N ASP A 73 -7.78 -15.22 -13.27
CA ASP A 73 -8.78 -14.35 -12.68
C ASP A 73 -10.20 -14.92 -12.84
N PHE A 74 -11.04 -14.57 -11.89
CA PHE A 74 -12.48 -14.79 -11.88
C PHE A 74 -13.16 -13.60 -11.24
N HIS A 75 -14.03 -12.91 -11.98
CA HIS A 75 -14.80 -11.77 -11.48
C HIS A 75 -13.96 -10.58 -10.97
N GLY A 76 -12.73 -10.41 -11.46
CA GLY A 76 -11.82 -9.36 -10.98
C GLY A 76 -11.22 -9.64 -9.59
N SER A 77 -11.25 -10.89 -9.13
CA SER A 77 -10.67 -11.29 -7.82
C SER A 77 -9.15 -11.19 -7.78
N ASN A 78 -8.50 -11.21 -8.93
CA ASN A 78 -7.05 -11.07 -9.06
C ASN A 78 -6.67 -9.83 -9.88
N PRO A 79 -6.64 -8.65 -9.24
CA PRO A 79 -6.30 -7.40 -9.93
C PRO A 79 -4.88 -7.38 -10.49
N ILE A 80 -3.95 -8.15 -9.93
CA ILE A 80 -2.57 -8.29 -10.45
C ILE A 80 -2.61 -8.96 -11.82
N ALA A 81 -3.19 -10.14 -11.92
CA ALA A 81 -3.33 -10.85 -13.19
C ALA A 81 -4.14 -10.03 -14.21
N ALA A 82 -5.19 -9.34 -13.77
CA ALA A 82 -6.02 -8.50 -14.63
C ALA A 82 -5.24 -7.30 -15.21
N ARG A 83 -4.35 -6.66 -14.43
CA ARG A 83 -3.45 -5.59 -14.93
C ARG A 83 -2.42 -6.15 -15.91
N LEU A 84 -1.72 -7.23 -15.54
CA LEU A 84 -0.72 -7.86 -16.40
C LEU A 84 -1.32 -8.36 -17.74
N ALA A 85 -2.54 -8.87 -17.70
CA ALA A 85 -3.26 -9.34 -18.88
C ALA A 85 -4.06 -8.23 -19.61
N ASN A 86 -4.08 -6.99 -19.06
CA ASN A 86 -4.87 -5.87 -19.59
C ASN A 86 -6.35 -6.20 -19.81
N THR A 87 -6.98 -6.82 -18.80
CA THR A 87 -8.40 -7.16 -18.83
C THR A 87 -9.29 -6.17 -18.06
N LEU A 88 -8.74 -5.01 -17.62
CA LEU A 88 -9.44 -3.96 -16.89
C LEU A 88 -9.97 -2.82 -17.76
N GLY A 89 -9.94 -2.95 -19.10
CA GLY A 89 -10.35 -1.90 -20.03
C GLY A 89 -11.86 -1.62 -20.02
N GLU A 90 -12.27 -0.40 -20.39
CA GLU A 90 -13.69 -0.05 -20.55
C GLU A 90 -14.38 -1.04 -21.50
N GLY A 91 -15.54 -1.54 -21.09
CA GLY A 91 -16.33 -2.52 -21.84
C GLY A 91 -15.82 -3.96 -21.77
N GLN A 92 -14.75 -4.24 -21.09
CA GLN A 92 -14.32 -5.60 -20.81
C GLN A 92 -15.06 -6.15 -19.57
N MET A 93 -15.65 -7.32 -19.72
CA MET A 93 -16.29 -8.04 -18.63
C MET A 93 -15.49 -9.33 -18.33
N THR A 94 -15.18 -9.55 -17.07
CA THR A 94 -14.58 -10.80 -16.59
C THR A 94 -15.54 -11.45 -15.60
N THR A 95 -16.51 -12.21 -16.12
CA THR A 95 -17.49 -12.91 -15.30
C THR A 95 -17.25 -14.42 -15.27
N ARG A 96 -16.28 -14.89 -16.03
CA ARG A 96 -15.90 -16.30 -16.15
C ARG A 96 -14.40 -16.46 -15.91
N ARG A 97 -14.00 -17.63 -15.45
CA ARG A 97 -12.58 -17.95 -15.22
C ARG A 97 -11.81 -17.92 -16.52
N TRP A 98 -10.63 -17.29 -16.48
CA TRP A 98 -9.64 -17.42 -17.52
C TRP A 98 -8.27 -17.77 -16.89
N PHE A 99 -7.45 -18.43 -17.67
CA PHE A 99 -6.09 -18.79 -17.32
C PHE A 99 -5.17 -18.40 -18.46
N TYR A 100 -4.00 -17.88 -18.14
CA TYR A 100 -2.95 -17.57 -19.10
C TYR A 100 -1.63 -18.07 -18.56
N LEU A 101 -1.07 -19.08 -19.22
CA LEU A 101 0.21 -19.66 -18.87
C LEU A 101 1.30 -19.09 -19.74
N ILE A 102 2.33 -18.53 -19.10
CA ILE A 102 3.60 -18.17 -19.73
C ILE A 102 4.59 -19.25 -19.31
N PRO A 103 4.96 -20.18 -20.20
CA PRO A 103 5.96 -21.20 -19.88
C PRO A 103 7.36 -20.60 -19.90
N ALA A 104 8.32 -21.18 -19.16
CA ALA A 104 9.73 -20.77 -19.18
C ALA A 104 10.37 -20.87 -20.57
N SER A 105 9.78 -21.68 -21.45
CA SER A 105 10.17 -21.80 -22.86
C SER A 105 8.97 -22.19 -23.72
N GLY A 106 8.95 -21.71 -24.96
CA GLY A 106 7.87 -21.97 -25.90
C GLY A 106 6.79 -20.92 -25.91
N GLU A 107 5.68 -21.22 -26.56
CA GLU A 107 4.57 -20.28 -26.77
C GLU A 107 3.64 -20.21 -25.56
N PRO A 108 3.19 -19.01 -25.11
CA PRO A 108 2.15 -18.87 -24.11
C PRO A 108 0.84 -19.55 -24.52
N ARG A 109 0.04 -19.93 -23.54
CA ARG A 109 -1.23 -20.64 -23.75
C ARG A 109 -2.33 -20.05 -22.88
N ALA A 110 -3.48 -19.78 -23.49
CA ALA A 110 -4.66 -19.25 -22.80
C ALA A 110 -5.80 -20.26 -22.78
N LEU A 111 -6.58 -20.25 -21.71
CA LEU A 111 -7.84 -20.99 -21.56
C LEU A 111 -8.93 -19.99 -21.17
N VAL A 112 -9.91 -19.75 -22.04
CA VAL A 112 -10.96 -18.75 -21.86
C VAL A 112 -12.35 -19.35 -22.05
N HIS A 113 -13.36 -18.77 -21.40
CA HIS A 113 -14.73 -19.23 -21.54
C HIS A 113 -15.37 -18.76 -22.86
N ALA A 114 -16.24 -19.59 -23.45
CA ALA A 114 -16.89 -19.32 -24.75
C ALA A 114 -17.68 -18.02 -24.78
N ILE A 115 -18.31 -17.59 -23.67
CA ILE A 115 -19.04 -16.32 -23.57
C ILE A 115 -18.10 -15.12 -23.65
N GLU A 116 -16.88 -15.26 -23.14
CA GLU A 116 -15.85 -14.20 -23.06
C GLU A 116 -14.62 -14.59 -23.88
N ARG A 117 -14.85 -15.22 -25.03
CA ARG A 117 -13.79 -15.77 -25.89
C ARG A 117 -12.75 -14.75 -26.37
N HIS A 118 -13.11 -13.44 -26.34
CA HIS A 118 -12.23 -12.33 -26.72
C HIS A 118 -11.32 -11.85 -25.61
N ASN A 119 -11.54 -12.31 -24.37
CA ASN A 119 -10.59 -12.05 -23.30
C ASN A 119 -9.20 -12.60 -23.71
N LEU A 120 -8.16 -11.85 -23.37
CA LEU A 120 -6.76 -12.16 -23.69
C LEU A 120 -6.39 -12.11 -25.20
N ASP A 121 -7.25 -11.56 -26.10
CA ASP A 121 -6.92 -11.42 -27.54
C ASP A 121 -5.67 -10.56 -27.79
N ARG A 122 -5.34 -9.68 -26.84
CA ARG A 122 -4.17 -8.80 -26.91
C ARG A 122 -2.86 -9.47 -26.50
N LEU A 123 -2.93 -10.63 -25.88
CA LEU A 123 -1.77 -11.38 -25.44
C LEU A 123 -1.33 -12.40 -26.51
N PRO A 124 -0.02 -12.65 -26.67
CA PRO A 124 0.47 -13.63 -27.61
C PRO A 124 0.15 -15.06 -27.15
N GLY A 125 0.20 -16.01 -28.11
CA GLY A 125 0.07 -17.41 -27.81
C GLY A 125 -1.21 -18.06 -28.33
N ARG A 126 -1.35 -19.35 -28.05
CA ARG A 126 -2.52 -20.13 -28.46
C ARG A 126 -3.63 -20.02 -27.44
N LYS A 127 -4.86 -19.99 -27.94
CA LYS A 127 -6.06 -19.89 -27.10
C LYS A 127 -6.95 -21.12 -27.26
N THR A 128 -7.29 -21.77 -26.15
CA THR A 128 -8.29 -22.83 -26.06
C THR A 128 -9.57 -22.24 -25.43
N VAL A 129 -10.73 -22.62 -26.00
CA VAL A 129 -12.03 -22.15 -25.54
C VAL A 129 -12.77 -23.29 -24.86
N TYR A 130 -13.31 -23.06 -23.67
CA TYR A 130 -14.14 -24.00 -22.95
C TYR A 130 -15.55 -23.43 -22.70
N ALA A 131 -16.56 -24.28 -22.53
CA ALA A 131 -17.92 -23.89 -22.14
C ALA A 131 -18.35 -24.56 -20.83
N GLY A 132 -18.14 -25.86 -20.70
CA GLY A 132 -18.56 -26.64 -19.53
C GLY A 132 -17.39 -27.02 -18.61
N ARG A 133 -17.73 -27.57 -17.44
CA ARG A 133 -16.75 -28.00 -16.42
C ARG A 133 -15.74 -29.02 -16.94
N GLU A 134 -16.20 -30.01 -17.67
CA GLU A 134 -15.31 -31.06 -18.21
C GLU A 134 -14.29 -30.50 -19.20
N GLN A 135 -14.71 -29.54 -20.04
CA GLN A 135 -13.80 -28.86 -20.97
C GLN A 135 -12.79 -27.94 -20.25
N LEU A 136 -13.23 -27.26 -19.16
CA LEU A 136 -12.32 -26.51 -18.31
C LEU A 136 -11.25 -27.42 -17.70
N GLU A 137 -11.66 -28.54 -17.12
CA GLU A 137 -10.75 -29.47 -16.47
C GLU A 137 -9.77 -30.11 -17.47
N ALA A 138 -10.25 -30.49 -18.66
CA ALA A 138 -9.41 -31.00 -19.74
C ALA A 138 -8.43 -29.93 -20.26
N GLY A 139 -8.92 -28.69 -20.49
CA GLY A 139 -8.09 -27.58 -20.94
C GLY A 139 -7.02 -27.20 -19.90
N LEU A 140 -7.36 -27.26 -18.62
CA LEU A 140 -6.37 -26.99 -17.56
C LEU A 140 -5.33 -28.12 -17.47
N ALA A 141 -5.74 -29.38 -17.65
CA ALA A 141 -4.81 -30.51 -17.72
C ALA A 141 -3.84 -30.36 -18.90
N GLU A 142 -4.33 -29.89 -20.06
CA GLU A 142 -3.48 -29.61 -21.24
C GLU A 142 -2.50 -28.44 -20.96
N LEU A 143 -2.97 -27.37 -20.31
CA LEU A 143 -2.11 -26.23 -19.91
C LEU A 143 -0.96 -26.67 -19.00
N MET A 144 -1.25 -27.55 -18.04
CA MET A 144 -0.29 -28.03 -17.04
C MET A 144 0.60 -29.17 -17.57
N GLY A 145 0.27 -29.74 -18.70
CA GLY A 145 1.00 -30.89 -19.25
C GLY A 145 2.50 -30.65 -19.39
N GLY A 146 3.32 -31.52 -18.75
CA GLY A 146 4.77 -31.48 -18.77
C GLY A 146 5.42 -30.50 -17.79
N LEU A 147 4.62 -29.73 -17.00
CA LEU A 147 5.13 -28.82 -16.00
C LEU A 147 5.19 -29.51 -14.62
N ARG A 148 6.14 -29.09 -13.79
CA ARG A 148 6.30 -29.57 -12.40
C ARG A 148 6.04 -28.47 -11.40
N GLN A 149 6.46 -27.24 -11.71
CA GLN A 149 6.34 -26.08 -10.84
C GLN A 149 5.84 -24.86 -11.61
N VAL A 150 4.76 -24.26 -11.13
CA VAL A 150 4.23 -23.00 -11.69
C VAL A 150 4.10 -21.94 -10.61
N ALA A 151 4.37 -20.69 -10.97
CA ALA A 151 4.06 -19.54 -10.12
C ALA A 151 2.58 -19.18 -10.29
N MET A 152 1.94 -18.76 -9.20
CA MET A 152 0.62 -18.12 -9.17
C MET A 152 0.62 -17.03 -8.10
N GLU A 153 -0.36 -16.12 -8.14
CA GLU A 153 -0.57 -15.09 -7.12
C GLU A 153 -1.09 -15.76 -5.82
N TYR A 154 -0.19 -16.44 -5.17
CA TYR A 154 -0.38 -17.22 -3.95
C TYR A 154 0.75 -16.94 -2.97
N SER A 155 0.41 -16.80 -1.69
CA SER A 155 1.38 -16.71 -0.60
C SER A 155 1.12 -17.84 0.39
N PRO A 156 2.09 -18.73 0.65
CA PRO A 156 1.96 -19.77 1.67
C PRO A 156 1.59 -19.14 3.02
N ASN A 157 0.66 -19.78 3.75
CA ASN A 157 0.13 -19.28 5.03
C ASN A 157 -0.43 -17.84 5.00
N CYS A 158 -0.62 -17.27 3.81
CA CYS A 158 -0.99 -15.86 3.61
C CYS A 158 -0.01 -14.87 4.28
N GLU A 159 1.28 -15.21 4.32
CA GLU A 159 2.34 -14.38 4.92
C GLU A 159 2.47 -13.02 4.20
N ILE A 160 2.14 -12.97 2.91
CA ILE A 160 2.07 -11.72 2.12
C ILE A 160 0.67 -11.59 1.51
N PRO A 161 -0.31 -11.01 2.23
CA PRO A 161 -1.70 -10.92 1.78
C PRO A 161 -1.87 -10.20 0.43
N TYR A 162 -0.99 -9.24 0.12
CA TYR A 162 -0.99 -8.49 -1.14
C TYR A 162 -0.85 -9.38 -2.37
N ILE A 163 -0.13 -10.50 -2.25
CA ILE A 163 0.11 -11.46 -3.35
C ILE A 163 -0.91 -12.60 -3.34
N SER A 164 -1.60 -12.87 -2.23
CA SER A 164 -2.53 -13.99 -2.11
C SER A 164 -3.88 -13.65 -2.73
N ARG A 165 -3.99 -13.80 -4.06
CA ARG A 165 -5.16 -13.42 -4.87
C ARG A 165 -5.90 -14.60 -5.47
N VAL A 166 -5.24 -15.75 -5.61
CA VAL A 166 -5.87 -16.98 -6.12
C VAL A 166 -6.56 -17.69 -4.98
N ASP A 167 -7.84 -18.04 -5.18
CA ASP A 167 -8.64 -18.76 -4.20
C ASP A 167 -8.14 -20.21 -3.97
N ALA A 168 -8.41 -20.75 -2.77
CA ALA A 168 -7.95 -22.07 -2.37
C ALA A 168 -8.44 -23.18 -3.32
N GLY A 169 -9.69 -23.11 -3.78
CA GLY A 169 -10.26 -24.11 -4.69
C GLY A 169 -9.55 -24.14 -6.06
N THR A 170 -9.15 -22.98 -6.57
CA THR A 170 -8.35 -22.90 -7.79
C THR A 170 -6.94 -23.46 -7.59
N LEU A 171 -6.31 -23.19 -6.42
CA LEU A 171 -5.02 -23.81 -6.08
C LEU A 171 -5.13 -25.34 -6.01
N GLU A 172 -6.17 -25.86 -5.36
CA GLU A 172 -6.44 -27.31 -5.29
C GLU A 172 -6.64 -27.91 -6.69
N LEU A 173 -7.40 -27.20 -7.54
CA LEU A 173 -7.66 -27.64 -8.91
C LEU A 173 -6.35 -27.73 -9.72
N VAL A 174 -5.44 -26.75 -9.61
CA VAL A 174 -4.13 -26.75 -10.29
C VAL A 174 -3.21 -27.82 -9.71
N ARG A 175 -3.09 -27.91 -8.39
CA ARG A 175 -2.29 -28.93 -7.70
C ARG A 175 -2.77 -30.35 -8.00
N GLY A 176 -4.08 -30.54 -8.15
CA GLY A 176 -4.69 -31.80 -8.56
C GLY A 176 -4.27 -32.28 -9.96
N ARG A 177 -3.60 -31.44 -10.77
CA ARG A 177 -2.97 -31.81 -12.06
C ARG A 177 -1.51 -32.28 -11.90
N GLY A 178 -1.03 -32.45 -10.67
CA GLY A 178 0.34 -32.92 -10.38
C GLY A 178 1.40 -31.83 -10.44
N VAL A 179 0.99 -30.57 -10.36
CA VAL A 179 1.89 -29.40 -10.43
C VAL A 179 2.04 -28.79 -9.03
N ASP A 180 3.27 -28.49 -8.64
CA ASP A 180 3.55 -27.70 -7.44
C ASP A 180 3.34 -26.20 -7.73
N VAL A 181 2.55 -25.53 -6.88
CA VAL A 181 2.26 -24.11 -7.02
C VAL A 181 3.16 -23.31 -6.07
N ARG A 182 3.95 -22.42 -6.64
CA ARG A 182 4.85 -21.49 -5.96
C ARG A 182 4.28 -20.09 -5.95
N SER A 183 4.76 -19.25 -5.03
CA SER A 183 4.43 -17.83 -5.02
C SER A 183 5.01 -17.13 -6.24
N SER A 184 4.22 -16.25 -6.88
CA SER A 184 4.68 -15.35 -7.92
C SER A 184 5.22 -14.01 -7.38
N GLY A 185 5.44 -13.88 -6.06
CA GLY A 185 5.74 -12.61 -5.40
C GLY A 185 6.86 -11.79 -6.04
N ASP A 186 8.02 -12.43 -6.32
CA ASP A 186 9.15 -11.75 -6.97
C ASP A 186 8.90 -11.46 -8.47
N LEU A 187 8.11 -12.30 -9.16
CA LEU A 187 7.68 -12.02 -10.54
C LEU A 187 6.74 -10.82 -10.59
N VAL A 188 5.73 -10.79 -9.72
CA VAL A 188 4.81 -9.63 -9.61
C VAL A 188 5.59 -8.37 -9.33
N GLN A 189 6.53 -8.39 -8.38
CA GLN A 189 7.35 -7.25 -8.07
C GLN A 189 8.13 -6.76 -9.31
N ARG A 190 8.76 -7.67 -10.04
CA ARG A 190 9.57 -7.36 -11.22
C ARG A 190 8.75 -6.76 -12.37
N PHE A 191 7.56 -7.29 -12.64
CA PHE A 191 6.78 -6.95 -13.84
C PHE A 191 5.62 -5.98 -13.57
N GLU A 192 5.28 -5.69 -12.32
CA GLU A 192 4.19 -4.79 -11.96
C GLU A 192 4.63 -3.65 -11.03
N ALA A 193 5.64 -3.86 -10.19
CA ALA A 193 5.98 -2.90 -9.14
C ALA A 193 7.33 -2.19 -9.32
N CYS A 194 8.23 -2.67 -10.18
CA CYS A 194 9.46 -1.96 -10.51
C CYS A 194 9.18 -0.76 -11.41
N TRP A 195 9.80 0.38 -11.09
CA TRP A 195 9.60 1.64 -11.81
C TRP A 195 10.57 1.77 -12.98
N ASN A 196 10.07 2.25 -14.09
CA ASN A 196 10.89 2.76 -15.18
C ASN A 196 11.29 4.22 -14.94
N ALA A 197 12.03 4.82 -15.87
CA ALA A 197 12.52 6.19 -15.76
C ALA A 197 11.39 7.22 -15.69
N GLU A 198 10.29 7.02 -16.43
CA GLU A 198 9.13 7.92 -16.42
C GLU A 198 8.38 7.84 -15.07
N ALA A 199 8.21 6.64 -14.53
CA ALA A 199 7.59 6.44 -13.23
C ALA A 199 8.41 7.12 -12.12
N LEU A 200 9.74 6.92 -12.09
CA LEU A 200 10.63 7.60 -11.16
C LEU A 200 10.58 9.14 -11.30
N ALA A 201 10.57 9.65 -12.53
CA ALA A 201 10.45 11.08 -12.77
C ALA A 201 9.10 11.63 -12.28
N SER A 202 8.01 10.88 -12.45
CA SER A 202 6.69 11.26 -11.94
C SER A 202 6.65 11.28 -10.41
N HIS A 203 7.25 10.28 -9.76
CA HIS A 203 7.39 10.19 -8.31
C HIS A 203 8.16 11.40 -7.75
N ARG A 204 9.32 11.71 -8.30
CA ARG A 204 10.13 12.86 -7.83
C ARG A 204 9.36 14.19 -7.90
N LYS A 205 8.57 14.41 -8.98
CA LYS A 205 7.72 15.60 -9.11
C LYS A 205 6.57 15.59 -8.07
N ALA A 206 5.96 14.44 -7.83
CA ALA A 206 4.94 14.32 -6.79
C ALA A 206 5.54 14.58 -5.40
N ALA A 207 6.68 13.98 -5.06
CA ALA A 207 7.38 14.21 -3.81
C ALA A 207 7.72 15.70 -3.59
N GLU A 208 8.30 16.37 -4.60
CA GLU A 208 8.59 17.81 -4.53
C GLU A 208 7.33 18.64 -4.24
N ALA A 209 6.19 18.30 -4.86
CA ALA A 209 4.93 18.98 -4.61
C ALA A 209 4.43 18.72 -3.18
N LEU A 210 4.51 17.49 -2.68
CA LEU A 210 4.11 17.14 -1.30
C LEU A 210 4.94 17.91 -0.27
N TYR A 211 6.26 18.02 -0.45
CA TYR A 211 7.11 18.81 0.45
C TYR A 211 6.72 20.29 0.47
N ARG A 212 6.44 20.89 -0.69
CA ARG A 212 5.93 22.28 -0.75
C ARG A 212 4.58 22.44 -0.06
N ILE A 213 3.68 21.48 -0.21
CA ILE A 213 2.36 21.50 0.44
C ILE A 213 2.51 21.37 1.95
N LYS A 214 3.36 20.47 2.43
CA LYS A 214 3.71 20.31 3.85
C LYS A 214 4.24 21.63 4.43
N ASP A 215 5.18 22.32 3.74
CA ASP A 215 5.72 23.61 4.20
C ASP A 215 4.62 24.69 4.28
N ARG A 216 3.74 24.76 3.26
CA ARG A 216 2.58 25.67 3.27
C ARG A 216 1.63 25.36 4.44
N ALA A 217 1.43 24.08 4.77
CA ALA A 217 0.56 23.65 5.88
C ALA A 217 1.17 24.07 7.24
N PHE A 218 2.46 23.82 7.46
CA PHE A 218 3.16 24.27 8.66
C PHE A 218 3.12 25.79 8.81
N ASP A 219 3.33 26.53 7.74
CA ASP A 219 3.20 28.00 7.74
C ASP A 219 1.78 28.45 8.09
N ALA A 220 0.76 27.78 7.55
CA ALA A 220 -0.63 28.11 7.85
C ALA A 220 -0.98 27.82 9.31
N ILE A 221 -0.57 26.68 9.86
CA ILE A 221 -0.75 26.32 11.29
C ILE A 221 0.00 27.35 12.17
N GLY A 222 1.27 27.62 11.87
CA GLY A 222 2.09 28.54 12.67
C GLY A 222 1.57 29.99 12.66
N ARG A 223 1.11 30.51 11.53
CA ARG A 223 0.47 31.83 11.47
C ARG A 223 -0.77 31.89 12.34
N ARG A 224 -1.69 30.91 12.19
CA ARG A 224 -2.94 30.88 12.94
C ARG A 224 -2.73 30.73 14.45
N ALA A 225 -1.73 29.93 14.86
CA ALA A 225 -1.34 29.83 16.28
C ALA A 225 -0.86 31.19 16.84
N ARG A 226 0.02 31.91 16.10
CA ARG A 226 0.50 33.24 16.52
C ARG A 226 -0.61 34.28 16.56
N ASP A 227 -1.50 34.26 15.55
CA ASP A 227 -2.60 35.22 15.43
C ASP A 227 -3.79 34.88 16.34
N LYS A 228 -3.71 33.78 17.09
CA LYS A 228 -4.78 33.25 17.96
C LYS A 228 -6.08 32.96 17.21
N VAL A 229 -5.97 32.54 15.95
CA VAL A 229 -7.11 32.14 15.12
C VAL A 229 -7.39 30.66 15.32
N SER A 230 -8.57 30.36 15.87
CA SER A 230 -9.03 28.95 16.01
C SER A 230 -9.02 28.24 14.65
N THR A 231 -8.42 27.06 14.61
CA THR A 231 -8.23 26.29 13.39
C THR A 231 -8.40 24.83 13.70
N ARG A 232 -9.25 24.15 12.95
CA ARG A 232 -9.43 22.71 13.10
C ARG A 232 -8.49 21.94 12.19
N GLU A 233 -8.22 20.69 12.54
CA GLU A 233 -7.48 19.74 11.69
C GLU A 233 -8.11 19.66 10.28
N TYR A 234 -9.45 19.57 10.21
CA TYR A 234 -10.21 19.53 8.96
C TYR A 234 -9.98 20.78 8.10
N ASP A 235 -9.89 21.97 8.72
CA ASP A 235 -9.70 23.21 7.95
C ASP A 235 -8.32 23.23 7.28
N ILE A 236 -7.29 22.72 7.94
CA ILE A 236 -5.93 22.57 7.35
C ILE A 236 -5.93 21.48 6.29
N GLN A 237 -6.59 20.32 6.54
CA GLN A 237 -6.74 19.26 5.54
C GLN A 237 -7.35 19.79 4.24
N GLN A 238 -8.43 20.58 4.33
CA GLN A 238 -9.10 21.13 3.15
C GLN A 238 -8.25 22.15 2.39
N LEU A 239 -7.41 22.94 3.10
CA LEU A 239 -6.40 23.77 2.44
C LEU A 239 -5.39 22.90 1.68
N MET A 240 -4.87 21.84 2.29
CA MET A 240 -3.94 20.91 1.65
C MET A 240 -4.58 20.23 0.43
N ALA A 241 -5.82 19.74 0.54
CA ALA A 241 -6.56 19.17 -0.58
C ALA A 241 -6.73 20.18 -1.75
N GLY A 242 -6.93 21.47 -1.43
CA GLY A 242 -6.91 22.54 -2.42
C GLY A 242 -5.56 22.66 -3.13
N TRP A 243 -4.47 22.62 -2.39
CA TRP A 243 -3.11 22.69 -2.93
C TRP A 243 -2.69 21.45 -3.72
N PHE A 244 -3.23 20.27 -3.39
CA PHE A 244 -3.09 19.06 -4.23
C PHE A 244 -3.64 19.33 -5.64
N ARG A 245 -4.86 19.87 -5.72
CA ARG A 245 -5.49 20.20 -7.01
C ARG A 245 -4.69 21.26 -7.78
N GLU A 246 -4.22 22.30 -7.10
CA GLU A 246 -3.34 23.34 -7.69
C GLU A 246 -2.04 22.75 -8.26
N ALA A 247 -1.47 21.75 -7.58
CA ALA A 247 -0.25 21.08 -7.99
C ALA A 247 -0.47 19.99 -9.05
N GLY A 248 -1.71 19.71 -9.46
CA GLY A 248 -2.05 18.63 -10.39
C GLY A 248 -1.85 17.22 -9.81
N LEU A 249 -1.91 17.11 -8.48
CA LEU A 249 -1.85 15.84 -7.78
C LEU A 249 -3.25 15.22 -7.65
N VAL A 250 -3.28 13.90 -7.61
CA VAL A 250 -4.44 13.08 -7.22
C VAL A 250 -4.03 12.13 -6.10
N SER A 251 -4.98 11.82 -5.25
CA SER A 251 -4.86 10.84 -4.18
C SER A 251 -6.18 10.07 -4.07
N ASP A 252 -6.16 8.91 -3.43
CA ASP A 252 -7.34 8.10 -3.11
C ASP A 252 -8.08 8.60 -1.87
N SER A 253 -7.44 9.46 -1.06
CA SER A 253 -8.07 10.16 0.06
C SER A 253 -7.44 11.53 0.29
N ASP A 254 -8.09 12.36 1.13
CA ASP A 254 -7.53 13.64 1.56
C ASP A 254 -6.34 13.43 2.52
N PRO A 255 -5.37 14.37 2.59
CA PRO A 255 -4.25 14.29 3.52
C PRO A 255 -4.69 14.22 4.98
N VAL A 256 -3.88 13.59 5.83
CA VAL A 256 -4.10 13.55 7.28
C VAL A 256 -3.51 14.80 7.94
N VAL A 257 -4.29 15.36 8.85
CA VAL A 257 -3.84 16.37 9.84
C VAL A 257 -4.30 15.88 11.20
N ALA A 258 -3.38 15.49 12.05
CA ALA A 258 -3.68 14.91 13.35
C ALA A 258 -2.96 15.67 14.46
N ALA A 259 -3.72 16.29 15.36
CA ALA A 259 -3.17 17.06 16.47
C ALA A 259 -3.23 16.21 17.76
N GLN A 260 -2.14 16.24 18.52
CA GLN A 260 -1.98 15.69 19.86
C GLN A 260 -2.49 14.24 19.96
N GLU A 261 -3.55 13.95 20.72
CA GLU A 261 -4.10 12.61 20.90
C GLU A 261 -4.60 11.96 19.59
N ASN A 262 -5.02 12.75 18.60
CA ASN A 262 -5.43 12.20 17.31
C ASN A 262 -4.23 11.64 16.53
N ALA A 263 -3.02 12.17 16.73
CA ALA A 263 -1.80 11.61 16.16
C ALA A 263 -1.42 10.25 16.77
N ALA A 264 -2.01 9.88 17.92
CA ALA A 264 -1.83 8.56 18.51
C ALA A 264 -2.55 7.44 17.74
N ASN A 265 -3.47 7.78 16.85
CA ASN A 265 -4.13 6.82 15.96
C ASN A 265 -3.50 6.88 14.55
N PRO A 266 -2.75 5.84 14.11
CA PRO A 266 -2.12 5.83 12.79
C PRO A 266 -3.10 6.00 11.62
N HIS A 267 -4.36 5.59 11.79
CA HIS A 267 -5.43 5.69 10.79
C HIS A 267 -6.43 6.81 11.08
N TYR A 268 -6.02 7.83 11.85
CA TYR A 268 -6.87 9.00 12.05
C TYR A 268 -7.11 9.74 10.75
N MET A 269 -8.38 10.11 10.50
CA MET A 269 -8.77 10.96 9.38
C MET A 269 -9.71 12.05 9.89
N PRO A 270 -9.34 13.34 9.79
CA PRO A 270 -10.25 14.41 10.19
C PRO A 270 -11.46 14.48 9.26
N ILE A 271 -12.64 14.64 9.86
CA ILE A 271 -13.88 14.89 9.14
C ILE A 271 -14.57 16.14 9.69
N ALA A 272 -15.38 16.80 8.88
CA ALA A 272 -16.00 18.09 9.23
C ALA A 272 -16.72 18.08 10.60
N GLU A 273 -17.40 16.97 10.91
CA GLU A 273 -18.25 16.84 12.11
C GLU A 273 -17.48 16.51 13.39
N ARG A 274 -16.27 15.93 13.28
CA ARG A 274 -15.51 15.37 14.42
C ARG A 274 -14.07 15.82 14.51
N SER A 275 -13.69 16.82 13.72
CA SER A 275 -12.36 17.39 13.76
C SER A 275 -12.21 18.32 14.97
N ARG A 276 -11.13 18.16 15.71
CA ARG A 276 -10.80 19.05 16.84
C ARG A 276 -10.09 20.33 16.38
N ASN A 277 -10.06 21.34 17.26
CA ASN A 277 -9.17 22.48 17.10
C ASN A 277 -7.71 22.07 17.38
N ILE A 278 -6.80 22.61 16.62
CA ILE A 278 -5.37 22.57 16.90
C ILE A 278 -5.09 23.61 17.98
N GLY A 279 -4.63 23.17 19.14
CA GLY A 279 -4.36 24.01 20.28
C GLY A 279 -2.97 24.63 20.28
N ASP A 280 -2.71 25.45 21.32
CA ASP A 280 -1.37 25.94 21.63
C ASP A 280 -0.55 24.81 22.30
N GLU A 281 0.76 24.76 22.04
CA GLU A 281 1.67 23.76 22.63
C GLU A 281 1.25 22.30 22.36
N GLU A 282 0.81 22.01 21.15
CA GLU A 282 0.44 20.69 20.68
C GLU A 282 1.33 20.20 19.54
N LEU A 283 1.55 18.88 19.53
CA LEU A 283 2.15 18.20 18.38
C LEU A 283 1.11 18.08 17.26
N VAL A 284 1.53 18.33 16.03
CA VAL A 284 0.72 18.10 14.83
C VAL A 284 1.49 17.22 13.84
N LEU A 285 0.89 16.11 13.47
CA LEU A 285 1.36 15.19 12.46
C LEU A 285 0.63 15.46 11.15
N LEU A 286 1.37 15.64 10.08
CA LEU A 286 0.87 15.68 8.71
C LEU A 286 1.33 14.41 7.99
N ASP A 287 0.37 13.72 7.37
CA ASP A 287 0.63 12.56 6.53
C ASP A 287 -0.07 12.76 5.19
N LEU A 288 0.70 12.73 4.11
CA LEU A 288 0.22 13.14 2.80
C LEU A 288 0.86 12.33 1.67
N TRP A 289 0.00 11.73 0.87
CA TRP A 289 0.38 10.93 -0.28
C TRP A 289 -0.35 11.38 -1.54
N GLY A 290 0.32 11.28 -2.67
CA GLY A 290 -0.25 11.69 -3.94
C GLY A 290 0.65 11.39 -5.11
N LYS A 291 0.05 11.36 -6.30
CA LYS A 291 0.74 11.19 -7.58
C LYS A 291 0.26 12.21 -8.61
N LEU A 292 1.02 12.39 -9.68
CA LEU A 292 0.58 13.21 -10.80
C LEU A 292 -0.65 12.61 -11.48
N LYS A 293 -1.56 13.46 -11.95
CA LYS A 293 -2.74 13.05 -12.73
C LYS A 293 -2.34 12.68 -14.15
N GLN A 294 -1.61 11.57 -14.30
CA GLN A 294 -1.20 11.04 -15.59
C GLN A 294 -1.11 9.51 -15.54
N PRO A 295 -1.30 8.80 -16.66
CA PRO A 295 -1.14 7.35 -16.73
C PRO A 295 0.25 6.91 -16.29
N GLY A 296 0.33 5.82 -15.52
CA GLY A 296 1.61 5.26 -15.04
C GLY A 296 2.32 6.07 -13.95
N ALA A 297 1.74 7.19 -13.49
CA ALA A 297 2.32 7.98 -12.41
C ALA A 297 2.32 7.18 -11.10
N VAL A 298 3.40 7.34 -10.35
CA VAL A 298 3.66 6.65 -9.09
C VAL A 298 3.49 7.60 -7.92
N TYR A 299 2.93 7.08 -6.83
CA TYR A 299 2.75 7.81 -5.57
C TYR A 299 4.08 8.23 -4.95
N ALA A 300 4.06 9.38 -4.31
CA ALA A 300 4.96 9.75 -3.24
C ALA A 300 4.14 9.83 -1.94
N ASP A 301 4.80 9.61 -0.80
CA ASP A 301 4.19 9.54 0.51
C ASP A 301 5.15 10.08 1.57
N ILE A 302 4.70 10.99 2.42
CA ILE A 302 5.53 11.60 3.45
C ILE A 302 4.75 11.88 4.73
N THR A 303 5.36 11.60 5.88
CA THR A 303 4.88 12.05 7.19
C THR A 303 5.88 12.98 7.85
N TRP A 304 5.40 14.12 8.31
CA TRP A 304 6.18 15.13 9.03
C TRP A 304 5.44 15.61 10.27
N VAL A 305 6.19 16.01 11.30
CA VAL A 305 5.64 16.50 12.57
C VAL A 305 6.13 17.89 12.89
N CYS A 306 5.24 18.71 13.48
CA CYS A 306 5.57 20.02 14.02
C CYS A 306 4.96 20.17 15.42
N PHE A 307 5.32 21.25 16.09
CA PHE A 307 4.80 21.60 17.41
C PHE A 307 4.35 23.07 17.41
N THR A 308 3.14 23.36 17.87
CA THR A 308 2.57 24.71 17.79
C THR A 308 3.18 25.69 18.80
N GLY A 309 3.86 25.17 19.86
CA GLY A 309 4.56 25.99 20.85
C GLY A 309 5.98 26.42 20.44
N LEU A 310 6.66 27.11 21.36
CA LEU A 310 8.03 27.60 21.17
C LEU A 310 9.10 26.53 21.41
N ARG A 311 8.85 25.61 22.31
CA ARG A 311 9.77 24.54 22.73
C ARG A 311 9.06 23.22 22.75
N VAL A 312 9.57 22.26 21.99
CA VAL A 312 9.06 20.89 21.99
C VAL A 312 9.31 20.22 23.36
N PRO A 313 8.32 19.60 23.99
CA PRO A 313 8.48 18.84 25.22
C PRO A 313 9.55 17.75 25.08
N ASP A 314 10.35 17.54 26.12
CA ASP A 314 11.47 16.60 26.10
C ASP A 314 11.02 15.15 25.82
N GLU A 315 9.83 14.75 26.24
CA GLU A 315 9.24 13.44 25.95
C GLU A 315 9.00 13.23 24.45
N MET A 316 8.33 14.20 23.80
CA MET A 316 8.07 14.17 22.34
C MET A 316 9.37 14.21 21.55
N ALA A 317 10.34 15.03 21.97
CA ALA A 317 11.66 15.13 21.34
C ALA A 317 12.44 13.82 21.41
N ARG A 318 12.41 13.12 22.59
CA ARG A 318 13.04 11.81 22.75
C ARG A 318 12.36 10.74 21.89
N ALA A 319 11.04 10.68 21.88
CA ALA A 319 10.29 9.74 21.03
C ALA A 319 10.59 9.94 19.56
N PHE A 320 10.58 11.18 19.08
CA PHE A 320 10.92 11.49 17.69
C PHE A 320 12.38 11.18 17.35
N SER A 321 13.31 11.41 18.29
CA SER A 321 14.73 11.04 18.10
C SER A 321 14.90 9.53 17.90
N ALA A 322 14.14 8.68 18.62
CA ALA A 322 14.15 7.24 18.42
C ALA A 322 13.57 6.85 17.05
N VAL A 323 12.43 7.45 16.64
CA VAL A 323 11.82 7.25 15.32
C VAL A 323 12.78 7.64 14.20
N ARG A 324 13.42 8.80 14.33
CA ARG A 324 14.46 9.24 13.37
C ARG A 324 15.61 8.23 13.28
N ALA A 325 16.12 7.76 14.41
CA ALA A 325 17.21 6.79 14.43
C ALA A 325 16.80 5.47 13.77
N ALA A 326 15.57 5.01 13.97
CA ALA A 326 15.02 3.82 13.33
C ALA A 326 14.91 3.98 11.81
N ARG A 327 14.35 5.12 11.35
CA ARG A 327 14.28 5.49 9.92
C ARG A 327 15.68 5.51 9.29
N ASP A 328 16.62 6.20 9.92
CA ASP A 328 17.98 6.37 9.41
C ASP A 328 18.71 5.02 9.36
N ARG A 329 18.46 4.14 10.35
CA ARG A 329 19.00 2.77 10.38
C ARG A 329 18.48 1.91 9.22
N ALA A 330 17.18 1.96 8.95
CA ALA A 330 16.55 1.25 7.82
C ALA A 330 17.13 1.73 6.48
N VAL A 331 17.16 3.05 6.26
CA VAL A 331 17.72 3.65 5.05
C VAL A 331 19.19 3.27 4.85
N GLU A 332 20.01 3.34 5.90
CA GLU A 332 21.44 2.99 5.78
C GLU A 332 21.66 1.49 5.51
N LEU A 333 20.82 0.61 6.10
CA LEU A 333 20.86 -0.82 5.78
C LEU A 333 20.62 -1.08 4.29
N VAL A 334 19.60 -0.42 3.71
CA VAL A 334 19.28 -0.53 2.27
C VAL A 334 20.44 0.01 1.44
N ARG A 335 20.96 1.19 1.74
CA ARG A 335 22.10 1.80 1.05
C ARG A 335 23.34 0.92 1.08
N GLN A 336 23.66 0.36 2.25
CA GLN A 336 24.81 -0.53 2.42
C GLN A 336 24.66 -1.80 1.60
N ALA A 337 23.49 -2.47 1.69
CA ALA A 337 23.22 -3.70 0.94
C ALA A 337 23.31 -3.46 -0.58
N THR A 338 22.80 -2.31 -1.05
CA THR A 338 22.87 -1.92 -2.47
C THR A 338 24.32 -1.73 -2.93
N ARG A 339 25.15 -0.98 -2.18
CA ARG A 339 26.55 -0.78 -2.51
C ARG A 339 27.34 -2.09 -2.52
N GLU A 340 27.05 -2.98 -1.58
CA GLU A 340 27.68 -4.30 -1.44
C GLU A 340 27.11 -5.34 -2.42
N ARG A 341 26.06 -5.02 -3.17
CA ARG A 341 25.28 -5.96 -4.02
C ARG A 341 24.81 -7.19 -3.24
N ARG A 342 24.49 -7.00 -1.98
CA ARG A 342 24.01 -8.04 -1.08
C ARG A 342 22.50 -8.14 -1.16
N GLU A 343 21.98 -9.36 -1.27
CA GLU A 343 20.54 -9.60 -1.20
C GLU A 343 19.98 -9.05 0.13
N LEU A 344 18.89 -8.32 0.05
CA LEU A 344 18.14 -7.79 1.18
C LEU A 344 16.65 -8.06 0.96
N ARG A 345 15.96 -8.41 2.02
CA ARG A 345 14.53 -8.72 2.02
C ARG A 345 13.75 -7.70 2.84
N GLY A 346 12.46 -7.54 2.55
CA GLY A 346 11.60 -6.56 3.21
C GLY A 346 11.59 -6.71 4.74
N TRP A 347 11.41 -7.94 5.23
CA TRP A 347 11.40 -8.23 6.66
C TRP A 347 12.69 -7.81 7.39
N GLN A 348 13.84 -7.84 6.72
CA GLN A 348 15.12 -7.45 7.33
C GLN A 348 15.21 -5.94 7.57
N VAL A 349 14.62 -5.15 6.70
CA VAL A 349 14.57 -3.68 6.84
C VAL A 349 13.67 -3.28 8.00
N ASP A 350 12.48 -3.89 8.09
CA ASP A 350 11.57 -3.67 9.21
C ASP A 350 12.21 -4.05 10.54
N ARG A 351 12.81 -5.24 10.62
CA ARG A 351 13.47 -5.70 11.84
C ARG A 351 14.56 -4.74 12.30
N ALA A 352 15.39 -4.24 11.37
CA ALA A 352 16.47 -3.31 11.69
C ALA A 352 15.95 -1.98 12.26
N ALA A 353 14.85 -1.44 11.76
CA ALA A 353 14.20 -0.25 12.31
C ALA A 353 13.58 -0.53 13.68
N ARG A 354 12.83 -1.62 13.78
CA ARG A 354 12.10 -2.02 15.00
C ARG A 354 13.03 -2.32 16.17
N GLU A 355 14.16 -2.98 15.93
CA GLU A 355 15.19 -3.21 16.95
C GLU A 355 15.71 -1.91 17.57
N VAL A 356 15.86 -0.83 16.79
CA VAL A 356 16.26 0.49 17.32
C VAL A 356 15.21 1.02 18.29
N LEU A 357 13.93 0.93 17.93
CA LEU A 357 12.83 1.38 18.80
C LEU A 357 12.69 0.54 20.06
N GLN A 358 12.85 -0.78 19.96
CA GLN A 358 12.82 -1.71 21.09
C GLN A 358 13.98 -1.47 22.06
N HIS A 359 15.20 -1.28 21.56
CA HIS A 359 16.37 -0.97 22.39
C HIS A 359 16.26 0.41 23.07
N ALA A 360 15.52 1.34 22.47
CA ALA A 360 15.21 2.63 23.10
C ALA A 360 14.07 2.54 24.15
N GLY A 361 13.50 1.35 24.38
CA GLY A 361 12.47 1.10 25.37
C GLY A 361 11.03 1.38 24.90
N TYR A 362 10.81 1.49 23.58
CA TYR A 362 9.51 1.83 22.99
C TYR A 362 8.78 0.66 22.31
N GLY A 363 9.15 -0.59 22.61
CA GLY A 363 8.58 -1.77 21.95
C GLY A 363 7.04 -1.83 21.96
N ASP A 364 6.42 -1.45 23.08
CA ASP A 364 4.96 -1.48 23.26
C ASP A 364 4.21 -0.33 22.54
N HIS A 365 4.94 0.62 21.96
CA HIS A 365 4.39 1.78 21.24
C HIS A 365 4.47 1.64 19.71
N ILE A 366 4.91 0.48 19.20
CA ILE A 366 4.96 0.17 17.77
C ILE A 366 3.63 -0.45 17.39
N LEU A 367 2.91 0.14 16.42
CA LEU A 367 1.58 -0.32 16.01
C LEU A 367 1.50 -0.80 14.56
N HIS A 368 2.51 -0.55 13.74
CA HIS A 368 2.54 -0.95 12.32
C HIS A 368 3.96 -1.29 11.84
N ARG A 369 4.05 -1.87 10.67
CA ARG A 369 5.30 -2.15 9.94
C ARG A 369 6.10 -0.88 9.65
N THR A 370 7.37 -1.06 9.26
CA THR A 370 8.27 0.06 8.97
C THR A 370 8.01 0.72 7.61
N GLY A 371 7.31 0.07 6.68
CA GLY A 371 7.01 0.70 5.40
C GLY A 371 6.33 -0.20 4.39
N HIS A 372 5.94 0.38 3.26
CA HIS A 372 5.22 -0.31 2.21
C HIS A 372 5.75 0.03 0.81
N SER A 373 5.48 -0.86 -0.15
CA SER A 373 5.73 -0.60 -1.57
C SER A 373 4.91 0.59 -2.05
N LEU A 374 5.54 1.43 -2.85
CA LEU A 374 4.90 2.50 -3.63
C LEU A 374 4.78 2.08 -5.09
N GLY A 375 3.67 2.44 -5.71
CA GLY A 375 3.41 2.17 -7.12
C GLY A 375 2.37 3.12 -7.69
N THR A 376 1.62 2.63 -8.66
CA THR A 376 0.42 3.33 -9.16
C THR A 376 -0.71 3.36 -8.13
N GLU A 377 -0.61 2.56 -7.09
CA GLU A 377 -1.39 2.59 -5.84
C GLU A 377 -0.45 2.98 -4.70
N VAL A 378 -0.96 3.65 -3.67
CA VAL A 378 -0.16 4.08 -2.51
C VAL A 378 0.44 2.87 -1.79
N HIS A 379 -0.34 1.81 -1.58
CA HIS A 379 0.13 0.51 -1.14
C HIS A 379 0.28 -0.42 -2.35
N GLY A 380 1.44 -0.40 -2.99
CA GLY A 380 1.72 -1.19 -4.19
C GLY A 380 1.90 -2.68 -3.93
N ASN A 381 2.03 -3.46 -5.00
CA ASN A 381 2.24 -4.92 -4.93
C ASN A 381 3.72 -5.34 -4.87
N GLY A 382 4.65 -4.39 -4.75
CA GLY A 382 6.06 -4.66 -4.48
C GLY A 382 6.31 -5.06 -3.03
N VAL A 383 7.58 -5.23 -2.68
CA VAL A 383 8.02 -5.62 -1.33
C VAL A 383 7.66 -4.56 -0.30
N HIS A 384 7.13 -5.02 0.84
CA HIS A 384 6.90 -4.20 2.03
C HIS A 384 8.05 -4.36 3.03
N MET A 385 8.33 -3.31 3.77
CA MET A 385 9.27 -3.36 4.90
C MET A 385 8.50 -3.86 6.13
N ASP A 386 8.27 -5.20 6.17
CA ASP A 386 7.32 -5.80 7.12
C ASP A 386 7.79 -7.16 7.65
N ASP A 387 7.94 -7.23 8.97
CA ASP A 387 8.11 -8.43 9.80
C ASP A 387 7.26 -8.28 11.08
N PHE A 388 6.25 -7.43 11.02
CA PHE A 388 5.40 -7.08 12.16
C PHE A 388 3.92 -7.47 11.92
N GLU A 389 3.31 -6.98 10.85
CA GLU A 389 1.94 -7.31 10.47
C GLU A 389 1.90 -8.56 9.57
N SER A 390 2.92 -8.72 8.73
CA SER A 390 3.14 -9.85 7.85
C SER A 390 4.65 -10.17 7.79
N HIS A 391 5.03 -11.22 7.09
CA HIS A 391 6.45 -11.54 6.89
C HIS A 391 6.79 -11.44 5.41
N ASP A 392 7.29 -10.26 4.98
CA ASP A 392 7.63 -10.06 3.58
C ASP A 392 9.05 -10.55 3.27
N ASP A 393 9.15 -11.80 2.84
CA ASP A 393 10.39 -12.47 2.50
C ASP A 393 10.88 -12.20 1.06
N ARG A 394 10.16 -11.35 0.30
CA ARG A 394 10.57 -10.96 -1.05
C ARG A 394 11.84 -10.12 -1.02
N ARG A 395 12.61 -10.27 -2.08
CA ARG A 395 13.86 -9.52 -2.27
C ARG A 395 13.57 -8.08 -2.67
N LEU A 396 14.37 -7.14 -2.18
CA LEU A 396 14.40 -5.78 -2.72
C LEU A 396 15.06 -5.84 -4.10
N LEU A 397 14.33 -5.51 -5.15
CA LEU A 397 14.82 -5.51 -6.53
C LEU A 397 15.16 -4.08 -6.98
N PRO A 398 16.21 -3.89 -7.82
CA PRO A 398 16.41 -2.62 -8.49
C PRO A 398 15.16 -2.17 -9.26
N GLY A 399 14.83 -0.88 -9.17
CA GLY A 399 13.56 -0.33 -9.67
C GLY A 399 12.46 -0.28 -8.62
N SER A 400 12.62 -0.90 -7.45
CA SER A 400 11.60 -0.83 -6.39
C SER A 400 11.57 0.54 -5.72
N GLY A 401 10.37 1.05 -5.45
CA GLY A 401 10.13 2.21 -4.62
C GLY A 401 9.25 1.85 -3.41
N PHE A 402 9.58 2.38 -2.24
CA PHE A 402 8.89 2.06 -0.99
C PHE A 402 9.05 3.17 0.05
N THR A 403 8.21 3.17 1.08
CA THR A 403 8.33 4.05 2.24
C THR A 403 9.24 3.46 3.30
N VAL A 404 9.82 4.33 4.13
CA VAL A 404 10.43 4.01 5.42
C VAL A 404 9.83 4.99 6.42
N GLU A 405 8.94 4.47 7.29
CA GLU A 405 8.01 5.28 8.08
C GLU A 405 7.83 4.80 9.53
N PRO A 406 8.90 4.47 10.28
CA PRO A 406 8.71 4.04 11.66
C PRO A 406 7.94 5.09 12.46
N GLY A 407 7.05 4.63 13.37
CA GLY A 407 6.23 5.47 14.22
C GLY A 407 6.15 4.94 15.66
N LEU A 408 5.87 5.83 16.59
CA LEU A 408 5.59 5.53 17.99
C LEU A 408 4.29 6.22 18.41
N TYR A 409 3.41 5.48 19.09
CA TYR A 409 2.06 5.90 19.41
C TYR A 409 1.80 5.72 20.90
N PHE A 410 1.53 6.84 21.57
CA PHE A 410 1.24 6.94 23.00
C PHE A 410 -0.26 7.27 23.17
N GLU A 411 -0.77 7.27 24.39
CA GLU A 411 -2.17 7.65 24.63
C GLU A 411 -2.47 9.10 24.25
N THR A 412 -1.49 9.99 24.40
CA THR A 412 -1.68 11.45 24.27
C THR A 412 -1.06 12.06 23.02
N PHE A 413 -0.21 11.35 22.30
CA PHE A 413 0.42 11.80 21.06
C PHE A 413 0.98 10.64 20.26
N GLY A 414 1.23 10.87 18.97
CA GLY A 414 1.99 9.95 18.11
C GLY A 414 3.03 10.70 17.29
N VAL A 415 4.15 10.05 17.02
CA VAL A 415 5.20 10.57 16.14
C VAL A 415 5.55 9.56 15.07
N ARG A 416 5.63 9.99 13.83
CA ARG A 416 6.10 9.22 12.67
C ARG A 416 7.02 10.09 11.83
N SER A 417 8.00 9.50 11.20
CA SER A 417 8.84 10.18 10.21
C SER A 417 8.98 9.29 8.99
N GLU A 418 8.49 9.76 7.89
CA GLU A 418 8.40 8.99 6.67
C GLU A 418 9.16 9.63 5.52
N VAL A 419 9.81 8.76 4.76
CA VAL A 419 10.53 9.08 3.55
C VAL A 419 10.29 8.02 2.49
N ASN A 420 10.44 8.42 1.22
CA ASN A 420 10.43 7.47 0.11
C ASN A 420 11.85 7.07 -0.25
N VAL A 421 12.04 5.79 -0.54
CA VAL A 421 13.31 5.23 -1.00
C VAL A 421 13.09 4.60 -2.37
N PHE A 422 13.93 4.96 -3.32
CA PHE A 422 14.03 4.30 -4.63
C PHE A 422 15.31 3.49 -4.68
N LEU A 423 15.21 2.22 -5.02
CA LEU A 423 16.33 1.31 -5.15
C LEU A 423 16.79 1.28 -6.62
N GLY A 424 17.92 1.92 -6.90
CA GLY A 424 18.60 1.81 -8.20
C GLY A 424 19.57 0.61 -8.24
N ASP A 425 20.26 0.44 -9.37
CA ASP A 425 21.21 -0.66 -9.56
C ASP A 425 22.43 -0.61 -8.65
N HIS A 426 22.85 0.59 -8.23
CA HIS A 426 24.09 0.82 -7.49
C HIS A 426 23.91 1.71 -6.26
N GLU A 427 22.79 2.37 -6.14
CA GLU A 427 22.51 3.32 -5.08
C GLU A 427 21.03 3.28 -4.66
N ALA A 428 20.76 3.48 -3.37
CA ALA A 428 19.43 3.70 -2.84
C ALA A 428 19.25 5.19 -2.56
N GLU A 429 18.34 5.83 -3.30
CA GLU A 429 18.02 7.25 -3.22
C GLU A 429 16.86 7.47 -2.24
N VAL A 430 17.03 8.42 -1.31
CA VAL A 430 15.89 9.00 -0.59
C VAL A 430 15.41 10.20 -1.40
N THR A 431 14.15 10.17 -1.82
CA THR A 431 13.60 11.17 -2.75
C THR A 431 13.02 12.39 -2.04
N GLY A 432 13.81 13.04 -1.22
CA GLY A 432 13.44 14.27 -0.53
C GLY A 432 14.23 14.53 0.76
N PRO A 433 13.94 15.63 1.46
CA PRO A 433 14.62 15.97 2.70
C PRO A 433 14.21 15.06 3.85
N LEU A 434 15.14 14.84 4.78
CA LEU A 434 14.94 14.07 6.01
C LEU A 434 14.57 15.03 7.15
N GLN A 435 13.51 14.76 7.86
CA GLN A 435 13.20 15.51 9.08
C GLN A 435 14.19 15.15 10.18
N ALA A 436 14.89 16.15 10.71
CA ALA A 436 15.90 15.98 11.75
C ALA A 436 15.34 16.10 13.17
N GLU A 437 14.32 16.94 13.35
CA GLU A 437 13.68 17.23 14.65
C GLU A 437 12.23 17.67 14.44
N ILE A 438 11.42 17.65 15.49
CA ILE A 438 10.07 18.23 15.48
C ILE A 438 10.22 19.74 15.28
N ILE A 439 9.49 20.34 14.32
CA ILE A 439 9.62 21.75 13.96
C ILE A 439 8.76 22.60 14.89
N PRO A 440 9.33 23.48 15.77
CA PRO A 440 8.54 24.38 16.57
C PRO A 440 8.04 25.56 15.71
N LEU A 441 6.72 25.80 15.70
CA LEU A 441 6.05 26.83 14.90
C LEU A 441 5.80 28.13 15.67
N GLY A 442 5.97 28.12 17.00
CA GLY A 442 5.78 29.29 17.85
C GLY A 442 6.85 30.40 17.68
N SER A 443 8.01 30.08 17.09
CA SER A 443 9.06 31.08 16.83
C SER A 443 8.82 31.81 15.52
N SER A 444 9.09 33.12 15.51
CA SER A 444 9.04 33.98 14.32
C SER A 444 10.22 33.80 13.36
N GLN A 445 10.92 32.65 13.40
CA GLN A 445 12.02 32.42 12.45
C GLN A 445 11.41 32.05 11.08
N VAL A 446 11.26 33.11 10.26
CA VAL A 446 11.21 33.00 8.80
C VAL A 446 12.54 32.35 8.37
N ARG A 447 12.50 31.07 7.98
CA ARG A 447 13.63 30.46 7.26
C ARG A 447 13.65 31.09 5.86
N THR A 448 14.64 31.94 5.61
CA THR A 448 15.01 32.44 4.27
C THR A 448 15.53 31.30 3.40
#